data_f1b70ea0e281b5a04e7db00b1ff890a9
#
_entry.id   f1b70ea0e281b5a04e7db00b1ff890a9
#
_cell.length_a   1.000
_cell.length_b   1.000
_cell.length_c   1.000
_cell.angle_alpha   90.00
_cell.angle_beta   90.00
_cell.angle_gamma   90.00
#
_symmetry.space_group_name_H-M   'P 1'
#
loop_
_entity.id
_entity.type
_entity.pdbx_description
1 polymer ?
#
loop_
_entity_poly.entity_id
_entity_poly.type
_entity_poly.pdbx_seq_one_letter_code
_entity_poly.pdbx_strand_id
1 'polypeptide(L)'
;SKIIDDKKTRDQFPPDLLFMMKEKHEKWVSSWSVDRKKSIALIHKRKGGPLFDIEYDSPSPYILLDAVEDQTVFDDFTLGGWEEGKKSSEILYQKFIEKIKEKEAKVGEIFPLSPIPLLIHLGSLLTDTVSYSIYQFNREKGFWVSENPGVNKDIVLTVKKDIKDCDDLAVLVSISGNVKMNSVTEVLGEEFDALCVEVDDPDVKKVLYREDVINIQAKLKYEIEKLMQHQDYNKIHLFYAGPAGLAIEIGRGINPKMWSKVCLYEYNNRWTPKYQYALSI
;
A
#
# COMPACT_ATOMS: atom_id res chain seq x y z
N SER A 1 23.56 -11.51 -2.94
CA SER A 1 22.40 -11.44 -3.85
C SER A 1 22.22 -12.79 -4.54
N LYS A 2 20.98 -13.22 -4.83
CA LYS A 2 20.71 -14.50 -5.55
C LYS A 2 21.49 -14.61 -6.85
N ILE A 3 21.72 -13.51 -7.55
CA ILE A 3 22.50 -13.47 -8.79
C ILE A 3 23.96 -13.85 -8.54
N ILE A 4 24.53 -13.41 -7.42
CA ILE A 4 25.94 -13.70 -7.07
C ILE A 4 26.08 -15.13 -6.52
N ASP A 5 25.04 -15.65 -5.86
CA ASP A 5 25.06 -16.94 -5.21
C ASP A 5 24.57 -18.07 -6.12
N ASP A 6 23.77 -17.77 -7.16
CA ASP A 6 23.35 -18.75 -8.15
C ASP A 6 24.47 -19.00 -9.18
N LYS A 7 25.07 -20.18 -9.11
CA LYS A 7 26.18 -20.60 -9.99
C LYS A 7 25.84 -20.44 -11.48
N LYS A 8 24.61 -20.78 -11.89
CA LYS A 8 24.17 -20.74 -13.29
C LYS A 8 24.05 -19.32 -13.82
N THR A 9 23.64 -18.38 -12.99
CA THR A 9 23.53 -16.97 -13.34
C THR A 9 24.89 -16.28 -13.22
N ARG A 10 25.70 -16.65 -12.21
CA ARG A 10 27.04 -16.12 -12.00
C ARG A 10 27.97 -16.40 -13.16
N ASP A 11 27.90 -17.60 -13.75
CA ASP A 11 28.76 -18.00 -14.87
C ASP A 11 28.43 -17.22 -16.17
N GLN A 12 27.35 -16.45 -16.21
CA GLN A 12 26.99 -15.56 -17.34
C GLN A 12 27.63 -14.17 -17.26
N PHE A 13 28.22 -13.80 -16.13
CA PHE A 13 28.81 -12.49 -15.92
C PHE A 13 30.35 -12.55 -15.84
N PRO A 14 31.03 -11.53 -16.40
CA PRO A 14 32.48 -11.42 -16.20
C PRO A 14 32.86 -11.36 -14.72
N PRO A 15 33.93 -12.04 -14.29
CA PRO A 15 34.37 -12.06 -12.88
C PRO A 15 34.55 -10.67 -12.26
N ASP A 16 35.09 -9.72 -13.05
CA ASP A 16 35.30 -8.35 -12.58
C ASP A 16 33.99 -7.62 -12.28
N LEU A 17 32.96 -7.85 -13.09
CA LEU A 17 31.63 -7.27 -12.86
C LEU A 17 30.99 -7.83 -11.59
N LEU A 18 31.10 -9.14 -11.38
CA LEU A 18 30.60 -9.80 -10.16
C LEU A 18 31.32 -9.28 -8.91
N PHE A 19 32.64 -9.07 -9.01
CA PHE A 19 33.41 -8.50 -7.91
C PHE A 19 32.97 -7.07 -7.58
N MET A 20 32.81 -6.23 -8.57
CA MET A 20 32.33 -4.85 -8.42
C MET A 20 30.90 -4.80 -7.81
N MET A 21 30.01 -5.68 -8.27
CA MET A 21 28.65 -5.78 -7.73
C MET A 21 28.68 -6.19 -6.26
N LYS A 22 29.50 -7.18 -5.90
CA LYS A 22 29.66 -7.63 -4.54
C LYS A 22 30.21 -6.54 -3.62
N GLU A 23 31.28 -5.86 -4.05
CA GLU A 23 31.89 -4.76 -3.29
C GLU A 23 30.90 -3.59 -3.09
N LYS A 24 30.15 -3.25 -4.13
CA LYS A 24 29.14 -2.19 -4.08
C LYS A 24 27.99 -2.55 -3.12
N HIS A 25 27.56 -3.81 -3.15
CA HIS A 25 26.56 -4.33 -2.25
C HIS A 25 27.05 -4.34 -0.79
N GLU A 26 28.25 -4.82 -0.53
CA GLU A 26 28.84 -4.82 0.81
C GLU A 26 29.00 -3.41 1.39
N LYS A 27 29.43 -2.45 0.58
CA LYS A 27 29.49 -1.02 0.98
C LYS A 27 28.13 -0.46 1.31
N TRP A 28 27.14 -0.80 0.50
CA TRP A 28 25.77 -0.35 0.71
C TRP A 28 25.19 -0.93 2.01
N VAL A 29 25.26 -2.25 2.20
CA VAL A 29 24.82 -2.93 3.44
C VAL A 29 25.52 -2.38 4.68
N SER A 30 26.82 -2.11 4.59
CA SER A 30 27.59 -1.58 5.72
C SER A 30 27.18 -0.16 6.13
N SER A 31 26.57 0.59 5.21
CA SER A 31 26.06 1.95 5.48
C SER A 31 24.72 1.95 6.22
N TRP A 32 24.05 0.80 6.34
CA TRP A 32 22.76 0.72 6.99
C TRP A 32 22.83 0.88 8.50
N SER A 33 21.81 1.49 9.09
CA SER A 33 21.68 1.55 10.56
C SER A 33 21.54 0.13 11.14
N VAL A 34 21.93 -0.04 12.40
CA VAL A 34 21.80 -1.33 13.10
C VAL A 34 20.33 -1.79 13.13
N ASP A 35 19.40 -0.86 13.26
CA ASP A 35 17.96 -1.17 13.31
C ASP A 35 17.43 -1.68 11.95
N ARG A 36 17.92 -1.13 10.84
CA ARG A 36 17.60 -1.63 9.50
C ARG A 36 18.16 -3.03 9.22
N LYS A 37 19.32 -3.35 9.78
CA LYS A 37 19.92 -4.70 9.66
C LYS A 37 19.11 -5.78 10.37
N LYS A 38 18.19 -5.39 11.27
CA LYS A 38 17.30 -6.28 12.00
C LYS A 38 15.83 -6.08 11.56
N SER A 39 15.61 -5.99 10.28
CA SER A 39 14.26 -5.88 9.72
C SER A 39 13.78 -7.22 9.15
N ILE A 40 12.47 -7.37 9.04
CA ILE A 40 11.80 -8.45 8.32
C ILE A 40 10.99 -7.83 7.19
N ALA A 41 11.08 -8.39 5.99
CA ALA A 41 10.34 -7.93 4.83
C ALA A 41 9.05 -8.75 4.63
N LEU A 42 7.97 -8.04 4.34
CA LEU A 42 6.71 -8.58 3.86
C LEU A 42 6.51 -8.17 2.41
N ILE A 43 6.51 -9.13 1.51
CA ILE A 43 6.15 -8.92 0.12
C ILE A 43 4.68 -9.31 -0.03
N HIS A 44 3.80 -8.31 -0.03
CA HIS A 44 2.37 -8.53 -0.19
C HIS A 44 2.03 -8.57 -1.67
N LYS A 45 2.12 -9.76 -2.28
CA LYS A 45 1.97 -9.99 -3.72
C LYS A 45 0.81 -10.93 -4.01
N ARG A 46 -0.15 -10.47 -4.80
CA ARG A 46 -1.33 -11.23 -5.21
C ARG A 46 -1.50 -11.36 -6.74
N LYS A 47 -0.79 -10.55 -7.50
CA LYS A 47 -0.79 -10.65 -8.97
C LYS A 47 0.58 -11.11 -9.44
N GLY A 48 0.59 -11.98 -10.45
CA GLY A 48 1.84 -12.41 -11.09
C GLY A 48 2.64 -11.21 -11.61
N GLY A 49 3.94 -11.31 -11.57
CA GLY A 49 4.89 -10.30 -12.01
C GLY A 49 6.26 -10.55 -11.39
N PRO A 50 7.35 -10.07 -12.00
CA PRO A 50 8.66 -10.22 -11.45
C PRO A 50 8.75 -9.48 -10.11
N LEU A 51 9.46 -10.06 -9.15
CA LEU A 51 9.95 -9.38 -7.95
C LEU A 51 11.12 -8.50 -8.40
N PHE A 52 10.82 -7.33 -8.97
CA PHE A 52 11.87 -6.42 -9.43
C PHE A 52 12.77 -6.01 -8.28
N ASP A 53 14.03 -6.32 -8.36
CA ASP A 53 15.17 -5.78 -7.59
C ASP A 53 14.92 -5.43 -6.11
N ILE A 54 13.89 -6.05 -5.47
CA ILE A 54 13.63 -5.89 -4.04
C ILE A 54 14.91 -6.22 -3.26
N GLU A 55 15.69 -7.20 -3.74
CA GLU A 55 16.96 -7.59 -3.14
C GLU A 55 18.00 -6.46 -3.10
N TYR A 56 17.95 -5.51 -4.05
CA TYR A 56 18.88 -4.38 -4.11
C TYR A 56 18.40 -3.17 -3.33
N ASP A 57 17.08 -3.01 -3.22
CA ASP A 57 16.49 -1.84 -2.59
C ASP A 57 16.10 -2.09 -1.13
N SER A 58 16.00 -3.36 -0.74
CA SER A 58 15.74 -3.72 0.65
C SER A 58 16.99 -3.59 1.51
N PRO A 59 16.88 -2.98 2.71
CA PRO A 59 17.95 -2.97 3.68
C PRO A 59 18.28 -4.35 4.28
N SER A 60 17.48 -5.38 4.03
CA SER A 60 17.68 -6.73 4.59
C SER A 60 17.57 -7.82 3.52
N PRO A 61 18.52 -7.92 2.57
CA PRO A 61 18.43 -8.86 1.48
C PRO A 61 18.35 -10.34 1.91
N TYR A 62 18.90 -10.67 3.07
CA TYR A 62 18.86 -12.04 3.61
C TYR A 62 17.49 -12.44 4.17
N ILE A 63 16.66 -11.48 4.48
CA ILE A 63 15.35 -11.70 5.12
C ILE A 63 14.22 -11.64 4.10
N LEU A 64 14.45 -11.06 2.93
CA LEU A 64 13.53 -11.08 1.81
C LEU A 64 13.11 -12.49 1.38
N LEU A 65 14.02 -13.46 1.50
CA LEU A 65 13.76 -14.86 1.15
C LEU A 65 12.89 -15.57 2.18
N ASP A 66 12.87 -15.04 3.38
CA ASP A 66 11.95 -15.44 4.44
C ASP A 66 10.66 -14.64 4.41
N ALA A 67 10.55 -13.71 3.45
CA ALA A 67 9.32 -13.00 3.23
C ALA A 67 8.18 -14.00 2.98
N VAL A 68 7.12 -13.77 3.65
CA VAL A 68 5.94 -14.57 3.49
C VAL A 68 5.33 -14.21 2.15
N GLU A 69 5.70 -14.97 1.14
CA GLU A 69 5.16 -14.85 -0.20
C GLU A 69 3.95 -15.76 -0.30
N ASP A 70 2.79 -15.19 -0.57
CA ASP A 70 1.63 -15.97 -0.93
C ASP A 70 1.57 -16.07 -2.46
N GLN A 71 1.73 -17.29 -2.95
CA GLN A 71 1.72 -17.59 -4.38
C GLN A 71 0.34 -18.05 -4.89
N THR A 72 -0.70 -17.98 -4.05
CA THR A 72 -2.03 -18.37 -4.49
C THR A 72 -2.53 -17.48 -5.62
N VAL A 73 -3.11 -18.11 -6.64
CA VAL A 73 -3.79 -17.38 -7.71
C VAL A 73 -5.02 -16.69 -7.11
N PHE A 74 -5.02 -15.39 -7.20
CA PHE A 74 -6.10 -14.57 -6.69
C PHE A 74 -7.08 -14.23 -7.81
N ASP A 75 -8.35 -14.54 -7.59
CA ASP A 75 -9.45 -14.16 -8.47
C ASP A 75 -10.10 -12.86 -8.00
N ASP A 76 -9.73 -11.75 -8.63
CA ASP A 76 -10.26 -10.41 -8.33
C ASP A 76 -11.58 -10.09 -9.08
N PHE A 77 -12.19 -11.10 -9.72
CA PHE A 77 -13.45 -10.94 -10.45
C PHE A 77 -14.67 -11.41 -9.65
N THR A 78 -14.47 -12.09 -8.53
CA THR A 78 -15.54 -12.64 -7.72
C THR A 78 -15.46 -12.20 -6.26
N LEU A 79 -16.62 -12.09 -5.60
CA LEU A 79 -16.68 -11.83 -4.15
C LEU A 79 -15.98 -12.92 -3.36
N GLY A 80 -16.10 -14.18 -3.79
CA GLY A 80 -15.39 -15.31 -3.15
C GLY A 80 -13.89 -15.19 -3.24
N GLY A 81 -13.36 -14.71 -4.36
CA GLY A 81 -11.94 -14.44 -4.54
C GLY A 81 -11.44 -13.32 -3.61
N TRP A 82 -12.22 -12.26 -3.43
CA TRP A 82 -11.88 -11.18 -2.50
C TRP A 82 -11.85 -11.63 -1.04
N GLU A 83 -12.82 -12.43 -0.61
CA GLU A 83 -12.85 -13.01 0.74
C GLU A 83 -11.67 -13.96 0.98
N GLU A 84 -11.31 -14.77 -0.01
CA GLU A 84 -10.11 -15.62 0.05
C GLU A 84 -8.83 -14.78 0.13
N GLY A 85 -8.73 -13.75 -0.71
CA GLY A 85 -7.62 -12.80 -0.69
C GLY A 85 -7.46 -12.09 0.66
N LYS A 86 -8.58 -11.69 1.28
CA LYS A 86 -8.63 -11.10 2.63
C LYS A 86 -8.08 -12.07 3.67
N LYS A 87 -8.61 -13.30 3.74
CA LYS A 87 -8.15 -14.34 4.68
C LYS A 87 -6.67 -14.67 4.50
N SER A 88 -6.22 -14.81 3.27
CA SER A 88 -4.81 -15.05 2.97
C SER A 88 -3.93 -13.89 3.43
N SER A 89 -4.38 -12.63 3.27
CA SER A 89 -3.63 -11.46 3.76
C SER A 89 -3.54 -11.45 5.29
N GLU A 90 -4.59 -11.87 5.99
CA GLU A 90 -4.59 -12.01 7.45
C GLU A 90 -3.59 -13.07 7.91
N ILE A 91 -3.57 -14.25 7.26
CA ILE A 91 -2.61 -15.32 7.56
C ILE A 91 -1.18 -14.84 7.27
N LEU A 92 -0.97 -14.17 6.15
CA LEU A 92 0.31 -13.61 5.77
C LEU A 92 0.82 -12.61 6.83
N TYR A 93 -0.04 -11.72 7.29
CA TYR A 93 0.27 -10.76 8.34
C TYR A 93 0.64 -11.46 9.66
N GLN A 94 -0.12 -12.48 10.08
CA GLN A 94 0.20 -13.24 11.30
C GLN A 94 1.59 -13.88 11.22
N LYS A 95 1.90 -14.55 10.12
CA LYS A 95 3.25 -15.12 9.89
C LYS A 95 4.35 -14.06 9.93
N PHE A 96 4.07 -12.87 9.39
CA PHE A 96 5.00 -11.74 9.40
C PHE A 96 5.28 -11.26 10.82
N ILE A 97 4.26 -11.09 11.65
CA ILE A 97 4.40 -10.68 13.05
C ILE A 97 5.09 -11.76 13.89
N GLU A 98 4.77 -13.04 13.66
CA GLU A 98 5.47 -14.16 14.33
C GLU A 98 6.97 -14.13 14.00
N LYS A 99 7.32 -13.89 12.74
CA LYS A 99 8.70 -13.81 12.31
C LYS A 99 9.45 -12.59 12.87
N ILE A 100 8.79 -11.45 12.96
CA ILE A 100 9.32 -10.26 13.63
C ILE A 100 9.67 -10.58 15.09
N LYS A 101 8.78 -11.28 15.80
CA LYS A 101 8.99 -11.69 17.19
C LYS A 101 10.12 -12.73 17.30
N GLU A 102 10.10 -13.76 16.47
CA GLU A 102 11.12 -14.83 16.45
C GLU A 102 12.54 -14.27 16.23
N LYS A 103 12.68 -13.31 15.33
CA LYS A 103 13.98 -12.70 14.98
C LYS A 103 14.32 -11.47 15.81
N GLU A 104 13.46 -11.10 16.76
CA GLU A 104 13.60 -9.85 17.54
C GLU A 104 13.82 -8.62 16.64
N ALA A 105 13.15 -8.61 15.49
CA ALA A 105 13.27 -7.52 14.53
C ALA A 105 12.56 -6.27 15.06
N LYS A 106 13.15 -5.11 14.81
CA LYS A 106 12.59 -3.81 15.23
C LYS A 106 11.77 -3.13 14.16
N VAL A 107 12.00 -3.49 12.91
CA VAL A 107 11.38 -2.86 11.75
C VAL A 107 10.79 -3.93 10.85
N GLY A 108 9.54 -3.74 10.47
CA GLY A 108 8.88 -4.47 9.40
C GLY A 108 8.96 -3.68 8.09
N GLU A 109 9.44 -4.29 7.02
CA GLU A 109 9.53 -3.68 5.70
C GLU A 109 8.44 -4.23 4.80
N ILE A 110 7.62 -3.37 4.19
CA ILE A 110 6.46 -3.78 3.42
C ILE A 110 6.60 -3.34 1.96
N PHE A 111 6.52 -4.31 1.06
CA PHE A 111 6.56 -4.14 -0.39
C PHE A 111 5.17 -4.45 -0.99
N PRO A 112 4.35 -3.41 -1.27
CA PRO A 112 2.97 -3.56 -1.70
C PRO A 112 2.86 -3.87 -3.20
N LEU A 113 2.52 -5.10 -3.54
CA LEU A 113 2.33 -5.60 -4.92
C LEU A 113 0.94 -6.21 -5.15
N SER A 114 -0.02 -5.93 -4.29
CA SER A 114 -1.38 -6.46 -4.37
C SER A 114 -2.38 -5.41 -4.87
N PRO A 115 -3.61 -5.82 -5.22
CA PRO A 115 -4.71 -4.90 -5.46
C PRO A 115 -4.97 -3.96 -4.30
N ILE A 116 -5.42 -2.76 -4.61
CA ILE A 116 -5.62 -1.67 -3.64
C ILE A 116 -6.50 -2.06 -2.44
N PRO A 117 -7.65 -2.73 -2.60
CA PRO A 117 -8.47 -3.11 -1.45
C PRO A 117 -7.74 -4.01 -0.45
N LEU A 118 -6.90 -4.94 -0.92
CA LEU A 118 -6.10 -5.80 -0.05
C LEU A 118 -4.97 -5.04 0.65
N LEU A 119 -4.41 -4.00 0.01
CA LEU A 119 -3.39 -3.16 0.62
C LEU A 119 -3.97 -2.27 1.72
N ILE A 120 -5.15 -1.69 1.50
CA ILE A 120 -5.86 -0.94 2.55
C ILE A 120 -6.23 -1.86 3.71
N HIS A 121 -6.72 -3.07 3.41
CA HIS A 121 -7.01 -4.08 4.44
C HIS A 121 -5.74 -4.47 5.22
N LEU A 122 -4.62 -4.74 4.54
CA LEU A 122 -3.34 -4.98 5.22
C LEU A 122 -2.98 -3.83 6.17
N GLY A 123 -3.13 -2.58 5.70
CA GLY A 123 -2.89 -1.40 6.52
C GLY A 123 -3.69 -1.41 7.82
N SER A 124 -4.98 -1.80 7.77
CA SER A 124 -5.84 -1.86 8.97
C SER A 124 -5.43 -2.93 9.98
N LEU A 125 -4.62 -3.90 9.58
CA LEU A 125 -4.06 -4.93 10.46
C LEU A 125 -2.77 -4.46 11.15
N LEU A 126 -2.05 -3.47 10.59
CA LEU A 126 -0.79 -2.99 11.12
C LEU A 126 -1.01 -2.24 12.44
N THR A 127 -0.33 -2.70 13.49
CA THR A 127 -0.39 -2.09 14.82
C THR A 127 0.81 -1.19 15.07
N ASP A 128 0.68 -0.25 16.00
CA ASP A 128 1.77 0.67 16.39
C ASP A 128 2.86 0.00 17.26
N THR A 129 2.73 -1.31 17.51
CA THR A 129 3.71 -2.07 18.31
C THR A 129 5.02 -2.36 17.56
N VAL A 130 5.00 -2.22 16.24
CA VAL A 130 6.15 -2.42 15.35
C VAL A 130 6.31 -1.18 14.49
N SER A 131 7.55 -0.73 14.28
CA SER A 131 7.85 0.29 13.29
C SER A 131 7.81 -0.32 11.88
N TYR A 132 7.16 0.36 10.95
CA TYR A 132 7.08 -0.11 9.56
C TYR A 132 7.71 0.89 8.59
N SER A 133 8.50 0.35 7.65
CA SER A 133 8.95 1.05 6.45
C SER A 133 8.12 0.56 5.28
N ILE A 134 7.26 1.42 4.73
CA ILE A 134 6.39 1.06 3.62
C ILE A 134 7.00 1.58 2.33
N TYR A 135 7.28 0.66 1.41
CA TYR A 135 7.93 0.98 0.15
C TYR A 135 6.92 1.34 -0.94
N GLN A 136 7.37 2.14 -1.87
CA GLN A 136 6.62 2.53 -3.07
C GLN A 136 7.45 2.23 -4.30
N PHE A 137 6.94 1.42 -5.24
CA PHE A 137 7.63 1.18 -6.49
C PHE A 137 7.60 2.43 -7.38
N ASN A 138 8.77 2.92 -7.72
CA ASN A 138 8.92 4.03 -8.67
C ASN A 138 9.13 3.49 -10.08
N ARG A 139 8.11 3.56 -10.91
CA ARG A 139 8.11 2.98 -12.26
C ARG A 139 9.13 3.62 -13.20
N GLU A 140 9.44 4.90 -13.00
CA GLU A 140 10.41 5.60 -13.86
C GLU A 140 11.84 5.22 -13.54
N LYS A 141 12.15 5.09 -12.25
CA LYS A 141 13.49 4.77 -11.76
C LYS A 141 13.73 3.28 -11.69
N GLY A 142 12.68 2.46 -11.76
CA GLY A 142 12.75 1.00 -11.68
C GLY A 142 13.18 0.46 -10.32
N PHE A 143 13.04 1.24 -9.24
CA PHE A 143 13.38 0.79 -7.89
C PHE A 143 12.37 1.21 -6.84
N TRP A 144 12.47 0.62 -5.66
CA TRP A 144 11.62 0.91 -4.52
C TRP A 144 12.11 2.13 -3.75
N VAL A 145 11.18 2.99 -3.38
CA VAL A 145 11.41 4.18 -2.57
C VAL A 145 10.60 4.04 -1.28
N SER A 146 11.21 4.25 -0.13
CA SER A 146 10.46 4.23 1.12
C SER A 146 10.57 5.57 1.85
N GLU A 147 11.64 5.80 2.52
CA GLU A 147 11.81 6.91 3.44
C GLU A 147 12.62 8.07 2.84
N ASN A 148 12.23 8.55 1.65
CA ASN A 148 12.80 9.79 1.16
C ASN A 148 12.40 10.94 2.09
N PRO A 149 13.36 11.59 2.76
CA PRO A 149 13.06 12.78 3.55
C PRO A 149 12.63 13.93 2.66
N GLY A 150 11.71 14.74 3.14
CA GLY A 150 11.23 15.90 2.44
C GLY A 150 9.74 15.90 2.17
N VAL A 151 9.29 16.92 1.51
CA VAL A 151 7.89 17.13 1.11
C VAL A 151 7.86 17.68 -0.31
N ASN A 152 6.95 17.18 -1.11
CA ASN A 152 6.69 17.75 -2.42
C ASN A 152 5.81 19.00 -2.27
N LYS A 153 6.40 20.16 -2.53
CA LYS A 153 5.72 21.46 -2.42
C LYS A 153 4.58 21.65 -3.44
N ASP A 154 4.57 20.85 -4.50
CA ASP A 154 3.55 20.88 -5.54
C ASP A 154 2.29 20.06 -5.14
N ILE A 155 2.29 19.41 -3.98
CA ILE A 155 1.11 18.73 -3.44
C ILE A 155 0.26 19.74 -2.69
N VAL A 156 -0.79 20.20 -3.35
CA VAL A 156 -1.85 21.00 -2.72
C VAL A 156 -3.09 20.09 -2.60
N LEU A 157 -3.51 19.84 -1.36
CA LEU A 157 -4.70 19.03 -1.09
C LEU A 157 -5.96 19.90 -1.09
N THR A 158 -6.86 19.57 -1.99
CA THR A 158 -8.20 20.16 -2.05
C THR A 158 -9.20 19.19 -1.43
N VAL A 159 -10.06 19.71 -0.56
CA VAL A 159 -11.15 18.96 0.08
C VAL A 159 -12.48 19.56 -0.32
N LYS A 160 -13.36 18.75 -0.91
CA LYS A 160 -14.73 19.13 -1.28
C LYS A 160 -15.71 18.21 -0.57
N LYS A 161 -16.84 18.75 -0.16
CA LYS A 161 -17.91 18.02 0.52
C LYS A 161 -19.24 18.33 -0.16
N ASP A 162 -20.04 17.30 -0.37
CA ASP A 162 -21.44 17.40 -0.79
C ASP A 162 -22.26 16.60 0.23
N ILE A 163 -22.84 17.31 1.20
CA ILE A 163 -23.55 16.74 2.34
C ILE A 163 -25.04 16.94 2.12
N LYS A 164 -25.77 15.83 2.08
CA LYS A 164 -27.21 15.73 1.82
C LYS A 164 -27.96 15.09 2.98
N ASP A 165 -27.26 14.83 4.10
CA ASP A 165 -27.76 14.10 5.28
C ASP A 165 -28.20 12.66 4.95
N CYS A 166 -27.37 11.97 4.15
CA CYS A 166 -27.56 10.58 3.77
C CYS A 166 -26.90 9.62 4.78
N ASP A 167 -27.42 8.40 4.86
CA ASP A 167 -26.94 7.37 5.79
C ASP A 167 -25.55 6.81 5.44
N ASP A 168 -25.10 6.92 4.20
CA ASP A 168 -23.82 6.40 3.73
C ASP A 168 -22.91 7.55 3.26
N LEU A 169 -21.60 7.42 3.51
CA LEU A 169 -20.57 8.36 3.09
C LEU A 169 -19.71 7.77 1.97
N ALA A 170 -19.66 8.42 0.82
CA ALA A 170 -18.70 8.13 -0.23
C ALA A 170 -17.44 8.99 -0.06
N VAL A 171 -16.27 8.35 0.07
CA VAL A 171 -14.97 8.99 0.18
C VAL A 171 -14.19 8.76 -1.11
N LEU A 172 -13.93 9.82 -1.86
CA LEU A 172 -13.23 9.82 -3.13
C LEU A 172 -11.82 10.37 -2.94
N VAL A 173 -10.81 9.53 -3.16
CA VAL A 173 -9.39 9.92 -2.99
C VAL A 173 -8.69 9.92 -4.34
N SER A 174 -8.35 11.10 -4.85
CA SER A 174 -7.76 11.33 -6.17
C SER A 174 -6.32 11.86 -6.04
N ILE A 175 -5.33 10.97 -6.08
CA ILE A 175 -3.90 11.30 -5.89
C ILE A 175 -3.08 11.02 -7.15
N SER A 176 -3.17 9.81 -7.71
CA SER A 176 -2.45 9.42 -8.94
C SER A 176 -3.33 9.44 -10.18
N GLY A 177 -4.62 9.63 -9.99
CA GLY A 177 -5.64 9.70 -11.01
C GLY A 177 -6.95 10.19 -10.40
N ASN A 178 -7.91 10.53 -11.25
CA ASN A 178 -9.18 11.10 -10.82
C ASN A 178 -10.21 10.00 -10.54
N VAL A 179 -10.77 9.99 -9.34
CA VAL A 179 -12.01 9.28 -9.01
C VAL A 179 -13.18 10.14 -9.45
N LYS A 180 -13.89 9.71 -10.48
CA LYS A 180 -15.01 10.49 -11.03
C LYS A 180 -16.30 10.22 -10.28
N MET A 181 -17.01 11.27 -9.88
CA MET A 181 -18.30 11.15 -9.18
C MET A 181 -19.30 10.26 -9.94
N ASN A 182 -19.40 10.40 -11.27
CA ASN A 182 -20.29 9.56 -12.07
C ASN A 182 -20.00 8.07 -11.94
N SER A 183 -18.71 7.68 -11.82
CA SER A 183 -18.35 6.27 -11.61
C SER A 183 -18.70 5.76 -10.21
N VAL A 184 -18.79 6.65 -9.23
CA VAL A 184 -19.29 6.34 -7.88
C VAL A 184 -20.80 6.20 -7.89
N THR A 185 -21.51 7.13 -8.54
CA THR A 185 -22.98 7.09 -8.69
C THR A 185 -23.45 5.85 -9.45
N GLU A 186 -22.68 5.37 -10.44
CA GLU A 186 -22.97 4.11 -11.14
C GLU A 186 -23.01 2.90 -10.19
N VAL A 187 -22.32 2.97 -9.05
CA VAL A 187 -22.21 1.87 -8.08
C VAL A 187 -23.16 2.04 -6.90
N LEU A 188 -23.26 3.25 -6.35
CA LEU A 188 -23.99 3.52 -5.11
C LEU A 188 -25.42 4.09 -5.34
N GLY A 189 -25.75 4.54 -6.56
CA GLY A 189 -26.92 5.39 -6.79
C GLY A 189 -26.60 6.84 -6.44
N GLU A 190 -27.62 7.63 -6.07
CA GLU A 190 -27.48 9.07 -5.81
C GLU A 190 -27.60 9.45 -4.33
N GLU A 191 -27.95 8.49 -3.47
CA GLU A 191 -28.26 8.71 -2.05
C GLU A 191 -27.04 8.43 -1.18
N PHE A 192 -26.07 9.36 -1.18
CA PHE A 192 -24.90 9.35 -0.30
C PHE A 192 -24.38 10.77 -0.08
N ASP A 193 -23.73 10.97 1.05
CA ASP A 193 -22.87 12.12 1.30
C ASP A 193 -21.51 11.89 0.66
N ALA A 194 -20.88 12.94 0.14
CA ALA A 194 -19.59 12.82 -0.52
C ALA A 194 -18.50 13.65 0.13
N LEU A 195 -17.33 13.02 0.33
CA LEU A 195 -16.06 13.65 0.70
C LEU A 195 -15.03 13.38 -0.40
N CYS A 196 -14.61 14.41 -1.10
CA CYS A 196 -13.54 14.33 -2.09
C CYS A 196 -12.24 14.91 -1.50
N VAL A 197 -11.18 14.12 -1.51
CA VAL A 197 -9.81 14.55 -1.18
C VAL A 197 -8.95 14.34 -2.42
N GLU A 198 -8.49 15.42 -2.99
CA GLU A 198 -7.78 15.39 -4.27
C GLU A 198 -6.53 16.27 -4.23
N VAL A 199 -5.52 15.91 -5.00
CA VAL A 199 -4.39 16.79 -5.30
C VAL A 199 -4.68 17.54 -6.60
N ASP A 200 -4.15 18.75 -6.72
CA ASP A 200 -4.19 19.47 -7.98
C ASP A 200 -3.38 18.72 -9.02
N ASP A 201 -4.00 18.44 -10.19
CA ASP A 201 -3.39 17.69 -11.30
C ASP A 201 -2.84 16.31 -10.86
N PRO A 202 -3.71 15.32 -10.55
CA PRO A 202 -3.30 14.01 -10.07
C PRO A 202 -2.33 13.29 -11.03
N ASP A 203 -1.15 12.90 -10.51
CA ASP A 203 -0.12 12.19 -11.26
C ASP A 203 0.57 11.13 -10.37
N VAL A 204 0.93 10.00 -10.96
CA VAL A 204 1.63 8.91 -10.27
C VAL A 204 3.00 9.31 -9.72
N LYS A 205 3.55 10.45 -10.15
CA LYS A 205 4.87 10.97 -9.78
C LYS A 205 4.85 11.90 -8.57
N LYS A 206 3.69 12.38 -8.13
CA LYS A 206 3.60 13.44 -7.13
C LYS A 206 3.97 12.97 -5.72
N VAL A 207 3.56 11.78 -5.30
CA VAL A 207 3.83 11.26 -3.95
C VAL A 207 5.20 10.60 -3.92
N LEU A 208 6.24 11.37 -3.62
CA LEU A 208 7.64 10.94 -3.66
C LEU A 208 8.27 10.81 -2.28
N TYR A 209 7.69 11.46 -1.25
CA TYR A 209 8.29 11.58 0.07
C TYR A 209 7.36 11.01 1.14
N ARG A 210 7.96 10.59 2.24
CA ARG A 210 7.21 10.04 3.36
C ARG A 210 6.24 11.05 3.97
N GLU A 211 6.66 12.30 4.08
CA GLU A 211 5.84 13.38 4.63
C GLU A 211 4.59 13.65 3.78
N ASP A 212 4.67 13.46 2.46
CA ASP A 212 3.50 13.57 1.58
C ASP A 212 2.45 12.54 1.96
N VAL A 213 2.88 11.28 2.14
CA VAL A 213 2.01 10.17 2.54
C VAL A 213 1.36 10.43 3.89
N ILE A 214 2.15 10.87 4.88
CA ILE A 214 1.67 11.18 6.23
C ILE A 214 0.64 12.32 6.18
N ASN A 215 0.93 13.40 5.45
CA ASN A 215 0.06 14.56 5.35
C ASN A 215 -1.27 14.22 4.67
N ILE A 216 -1.24 13.45 3.58
CA ILE A 216 -2.45 13.02 2.87
C ILE A 216 -3.30 12.11 3.78
N GLN A 217 -2.69 11.12 4.40
CA GLN A 217 -3.38 10.20 5.31
C GLN A 217 -4.00 10.94 6.50
N ALA A 218 -3.24 11.80 7.17
CA ALA A 218 -3.71 12.57 8.31
C ALA A 218 -4.87 13.51 7.94
N LYS A 219 -4.78 14.18 6.79
CA LYS A 219 -5.86 15.04 6.28
C LYS A 219 -7.12 14.25 5.97
N LEU A 220 -6.99 13.12 5.28
CA LEU A 220 -8.11 12.25 4.95
C LEU A 220 -8.81 11.75 6.22
N LYS A 221 -8.05 11.20 7.17
CA LYS A 221 -8.55 10.72 8.46
C LYS A 221 -9.30 11.83 9.21
N TYR A 222 -8.68 13.00 9.35
CA TYR A 222 -9.30 14.15 10.03
C TYR A 222 -10.65 14.55 9.41
N GLU A 223 -10.73 14.60 8.09
CA GLU A 223 -11.96 15.03 7.42
C GLU A 223 -13.10 13.99 7.56
N ILE A 224 -12.76 12.69 7.52
CA ILE A 224 -13.72 11.61 7.75
C ILE A 224 -14.22 11.65 9.22
N GLU A 225 -13.30 11.67 10.18
CA GLU A 225 -13.65 11.69 11.60
C GLU A 225 -14.46 12.95 11.97
N LYS A 226 -14.17 14.08 11.34
CA LYS A 226 -14.97 15.29 11.51
C LYS A 226 -16.40 15.13 11.02
N LEU A 227 -16.63 14.45 9.89
CA LEU A 227 -17.99 14.16 9.41
C LEU A 227 -18.70 13.18 10.34
N MET A 228 -18.01 12.13 10.80
CA MET A 228 -18.55 11.16 11.76
C MET A 228 -18.91 11.76 13.13
N GLN A 229 -18.32 12.90 13.52
CA GLN A 229 -18.72 13.62 14.73
C GLN A 229 -20.08 14.34 14.59
N HIS A 230 -20.50 14.62 13.37
CA HIS A 230 -21.73 15.33 13.08
C HIS A 230 -22.87 14.40 12.69
N GLN A 231 -22.55 13.23 12.15
CA GLN A 231 -23.52 12.26 11.67
C GLN A 231 -23.00 10.83 11.82
N ASP A 232 -23.88 9.91 12.23
CA ASP A 232 -23.61 8.47 12.27
C ASP A 232 -23.87 7.88 10.89
N TYR A 233 -22.80 7.55 10.14
CA TYR A 233 -22.94 6.86 8.87
C TYR A 233 -23.06 5.35 9.07
N ASN A 234 -23.91 4.70 8.28
CA ASN A 234 -24.03 3.23 8.27
C ASN A 234 -22.82 2.58 7.60
N LYS A 235 -22.32 3.19 6.52
CA LYS A 235 -21.16 2.73 5.77
C LYS A 235 -20.33 3.90 5.27
N ILE A 236 -19.03 3.63 5.16
CA ILE A 236 -18.07 4.50 4.45
C ILE A 236 -17.60 3.75 3.21
N HIS A 237 -17.90 4.29 2.04
CA HIS A 237 -17.53 3.74 0.74
C HIS A 237 -16.25 4.41 0.24
N LEU A 238 -15.11 3.71 0.25
CA LEU A 238 -13.81 4.27 -0.12
C LEU A 238 -13.44 3.93 -1.57
N PHE A 239 -13.37 4.95 -2.40
CA PHE A 239 -12.91 4.92 -3.78
C PHE A 239 -11.54 5.58 -3.87
N TYR A 240 -10.56 4.87 -4.37
CA TYR A 240 -9.17 5.29 -4.29
C TYR A 240 -8.46 5.21 -5.64
N ALA A 241 -7.77 6.28 -6.01
CA ALA A 241 -6.87 6.36 -7.14
C ALA A 241 -5.52 6.97 -6.68
N GLY A 242 -4.63 6.14 -6.18
CA GLY A 242 -3.36 6.59 -5.59
C GLY A 242 -2.30 5.50 -5.53
N PRO A 243 -1.11 5.84 -4.98
CA PRO A 243 0.00 4.92 -4.85
C PRO A 243 -0.27 3.79 -3.86
N ALA A 244 0.30 2.60 -4.12
CA ALA A 244 0.14 1.41 -3.30
C ALA A 244 0.62 1.61 -1.85
N GLY A 245 1.73 2.30 -1.62
CA GLY A 245 2.22 2.60 -0.27
C GLY A 245 1.27 3.49 0.53
N LEU A 246 0.68 4.52 -0.11
CA LEU A 246 -0.33 5.37 0.52
C LEU A 246 -1.61 4.58 0.85
N ALA A 247 -1.99 3.59 0.04
CA ALA A 247 -3.13 2.73 0.32
C ALA A 247 -2.98 1.99 1.67
N ILE A 248 -1.78 1.47 1.96
CA ILE A 248 -1.48 0.85 3.26
C ILE A 248 -1.60 1.88 4.39
N GLU A 249 -1.04 3.07 4.23
CA GLU A 249 -1.10 4.11 5.28
C GLU A 249 -2.54 4.61 5.52
N ILE A 250 -3.36 4.70 4.47
CA ILE A 250 -4.79 4.97 4.63
C ILE A 250 -5.45 3.87 5.47
N GLY A 251 -5.15 2.60 5.18
CA GLY A 251 -5.64 1.47 5.96
C GLY A 251 -5.25 1.55 7.43
N ARG A 252 -4.01 1.95 7.75
CA ARG A 252 -3.55 2.19 9.12
C ARG A 252 -4.33 3.29 9.85
N GLY A 253 -4.85 4.25 9.10
CA GLY A 253 -5.70 5.31 9.66
C GLY A 253 -7.10 4.85 10.05
N ILE A 254 -7.58 3.74 9.51
CA ILE A 254 -8.91 3.20 9.80
C ILE A 254 -8.89 2.57 11.20
N ASN A 255 -9.79 3.02 12.05
CA ASN A 255 -10.02 2.39 13.35
C ASN A 255 -11.32 1.57 13.33
N PRO A 256 -11.26 0.24 13.19
CA PRO A 256 -12.47 -0.59 13.07
C PRO A 256 -13.38 -0.59 14.29
N LYS A 257 -12.91 -0.06 15.42
CA LYS A 257 -13.72 0.07 16.66
C LYS A 257 -14.48 1.39 16.74
N MET A 258 -14.07 2.38 15.97
CA MET A 258 -14.64 3.73 16.00
C MET A 258 -15.33 4.10 14.68
N TRP A 259 -14.83 3.57 13.58
CA TRP A 259 -15.38 3.85 12.27
C TRP A 259 -16.51 2.88 11.94
N SER A 260 -17.48 3.37 11.22
CA SER A 260 -18.51 2.53 10.59
C SER A 260 -17.86 1.60 9.58
N LYS A 261 -18.58 0.58 9.14
CA LYS A 261 -18.11 -0.40 8.16
C LYS A 261 -17.52 0.30 6.92
N VAL A 262 -16.24 0.09 6.66
CA VAL A 262 -15.56 0.65 5.48
C VAL A 262 -15.63 -0.34 4.32
N CYS A 263 -16.32 0.03 3.26
CA CYS A 263 -16.45 -0.75 2.02
C CYS A 263 -15.41 -0.30 1.02
N LEU A 264 -14.60 -1.23 0.51
CA LEU A 264 -13.51 -0.98 -0.43
C LEU A 264 -13.87 -1.43 -1.84
N TYR A 265 -13.44 -0.68 -2.84
CA TYR A 265 -13.76 -0.89 -4.24
C TYR A 265 -12.50 -1.05 -5.08
N GLU A 266 -12.48 -2.04 -5.97
CA GLU A 266 -11.44 -2.18 -6.99
C GLU A 266 -11.84 -1.48 -8.27
N TYR A 267 -10.88 -0.82 -8.90
CA TYR A 267 -11.06 -0.12 -10.16
C TYR A 267 -10.52 -0.93 -11.34
N ASN A 268 -11.32 -1.06 -12.38
CA ASN A 268 -10.84 -1.55 -13.66
C ASN A 268 -11.53 -0.80 -14.80
N ASN A 269 -10.75 -0.22 -15.69
CA ASN A 269 -11.27 0.56 -16.82
C ASN A 269 -12.06 -0.25 -17.85
N ARG A 270 -11.96 -1.59 -17.80
CA ARG A 270 -12.69 -2.53 -18.67
C ARG A 270 -14.02 -2.98 -18.08
N TRP A 271 -14.29 -2.68 -16.82
CA TRP A 271 -15.55 -3.05 -16.18
C TRP A 271 -16.66 -2.02 -16.42
N THR A 272 -17.90 -2.48 -16.26
CA THR A 272 -19.08 -1.64 -16.21
C THR A 272 -19.99 -2.16 -15.09
N PRO A 273 -20.13 -1.41 -13.98
CA PRO A 273 -19.44 -0.16 -13.63
C PRO A 273 -17.93 -0.37 -13.42
N LYS A 274 -17.15 0.71 -13.55
CA LYS A 274 -15.67 0.65 -13.45
C LYS A 274 -15.16 0.30 -12.05
N TYR A 275 -15.91 0.67 -11.03
CA TYR A 275 -15.66 0.27 -9.65
C TYR A 275 -16.56 -0.90 -9.29
N GLN A 276 -16.02 -1.90 -8.65
CA GLN A 276 -16.78 -3.01 -8.09
C GLN A 276 -16.41 -3.22 -6.62
N TYR A 277 -17.43 -3.54 -5.81
CA TYR A 277 -17.19 -3.87 -4.42
C TYR A 277 -16.23 -5.06 -4.31
N ALA A 278 -15.20 -4.90 -3.49
CA ALA A 278 -14.20 -5.92 -3.24
C ALA A 278 -14.39 -6.57 -1.86
N LEU A 279 -14.16 -5.80 -0.81
CA LEU A 279 -14.23 -6.30 0.57
C LEU A 279 -14.58 -5.16 1.53
N SER A 280 -14.75 -5.50 2.81
CA SER A 280 -14.92 -4.51 3.88
C SER A 280 -14.03 -4.75 5.09
N ILE A 281 -13.75 -3.66 5.79
CA ILE A 281 -13.06 -3.60 7.08
C ILE A 281 -14.08 -3.26 8.16
#